data_a9538a5737be3d2653c57b0d85966b52
#
_entry.id   a9538a5737be3d2653c57b0d85966b52
#
_cell.length_a   1.000
_cell.length_b   1.000
_cell.length_c   1.000
_cell.angle_alpha   90.00
_cell.angle_beta   90.00
_cell.angle_gamma   90.00
#
_symmetry.space_group_name_H-M   'P 1'
#
loop_
_entity.id
_entity.type
_entity.pdbx_description
1 polymer ?
#
loop_
_entity_poly.entity_id
_entity_poly.type
_entity_poly.pdbx_seq_one_letter_code
_entity_poly.pdbx_strand_id
1 'polypeptide(L)'
;MYIRVTTYGFDEARIGEALAKMDATIRDDLKAIAGLESVEECRIGEGQAMIIARYDSEASATAAQEKIQVIFGDMAEFMTSQPEIKSGDVIWTL
;
A
#
# COMPACT_ATOMS: atom_id res chain seq x y z
N MET A 1 -11.82 -7.05 11.31
CA MET A 1 -11.22 -6.16 10.30
C MET A 1 -9.82 -5.75 10.71
N TYR A 2 -8.90 -5.72 9.78
CA TYR A 2 -7.48 -5.53 10.03
C TYR A 2 -6.93 -4.45 9.11
N ILE A 3 -6.15 -3.52 9.64
CA ILE A 3 -5.57 -2.42 8.86
C ILE A 3 -4.06 -2.52 8.86
N ARG A 4 -3.46 -2.30 7.69
CA ARG A 4 -2.01 -2.13 7.54
C ARG A 4 -1.73 -0.72 7.06
N VAL A 5 -0.88 -0.01 7.80
CA VAL A 5 -0.42 1.34 7.45
C VAL A 5 1.05 1.25 7.04
N THR A 6 1.34 1.75 5.86
CA THR A 6 2.71 1.78 5.32
C THR A 6 3.09 3.22 5.01
N THR A 7 4.22 3.67 5.53
CA THR A 7 4.79 4.98 5.18
C THR A 7 6.09 4.78 4.43
N TYR A 8 6.34 5.62 3.45
CA TYR A 8 7.58 5.55 2.66
C TYR A 8 7.87 6.90 2.00
N GLY A 9 9.14 7.09 1.62
CA GLY A 9 9.54 8.23 0.81
C GLY A 9 9.45 7.90 -0.69
N PHE A 10 9.09 8.87 -1.50
CA PHE A 10 9.03 8.72 -2.95
C PHE A 10 9.65 9.91 -3.67
N ASP A 11 10.02 9.71 -4.94
CA ASP A 11 10.55 10.77 -5.79
C ASP A 11 9.40 11.68 -6.25
N GLU A 12 9.31 12.84 -5.63
CA GLU A 12 8.25 13.84 -5.89
C GLU A 12 8.20 14.23 -7.37
N ALA A 13 9.35 14.31 -8.03
CA ALA A 13 9.42 14.68 -9.45
C ALA A 13 8.79 13.63 -10.38
N ARG A 14 8.64 12.40 -9.90
CA ARG A 14 8.10 11.27 -10.68
C ARG A 14 6.72 10.82 -10.23
N ILE A 15 6.03 11.62 -9.43
CA ILE A 15 4.73 11.23 -8.88
C ILE A 15 3.71 10.89 -9.98
N GLY A 16 3.70 11.64 -11.08
CA GLY A 16 2.81 11.39 -12.21
C GLY A 16 3.05 10.02 -12.86
N GLU A 17 4.30 9.63 -13.02
CA GLU A 17 4.68 8.31 -13.56
C GLU A 17 4.25 7.19 -12.60
N ALA A 18 4.49 7.39 -11.30
CA ALA A 18 4.13 6.42 -10.29
C ALA A 18 2.62 6.17 -10.26
N LEU A 19 1.81 7.24 -10.26
CA LEU A 19 0.36 7.13 -10.27
C LEU A 19 -0.15 6.47 -11.55
N ALA A 20 0.45 6.77 -12.70
CA ALA A 20 0.10 6.14 -13.97
C ALA A 20 0.38 4.63 -13.94
N LYS A 21 1.50 4.22 -13.39
CA LYS A 21 1.84 2.80 -13.23
C LYS A 21 0.88 2.10 -12.27
N MET A 22 0.50 2.76 -11.19
CA MET A 22 -0.48 2.22 -10.24
C MET A 22 -1.83 1.98 -10.92
N ASP A 23 -2.30 2.91 -11.73
CA ASP A 23 -3.55 2.75 -12.47
C ASP A 23 -3.47 1.67 -13.54
N ALA A 24 -2.33 1.56 -14.23
CA ALA A 24 -2.19 0.65 -15.37
C ALA A 24 -2.00 -0.82 -14.94
N THR A 25 -1.29 -1.09 -13.83
CA THR A 25 -0.91 -2.46 -13.44
C THR A 25 -1.19 -2.78 -11.99
N ILE A 26 -0.79 -1.93 -11.06
CA ILE A 26 -0.88 -2.22 -9.62
C ILE A 26 -2.33 -2.37 -9.16
N ARG A 27 -3.24 -1.58 -9.70
CA ARG A 27 -4.66 -1.65 -9.36
C ARG A 27 -5.23 -3.06 -9.56
N ASP A 28 -4.94 -3.68 -10.69
CA ASP A 28 -5.43 -5.02 -10.99
C ASP A 28 -4.78 -6.07 -10.08
N ASP A 29 -3.48 -5.92 -9.80
CA ASP A 29 -2.78 -6.80 -8.87
C ASP A 29 -3.38 -6.74 -7.46
N LEU A 30 -3.73 -5.54 -7.00
CA LEU A 30 -4.38 -5.35 -5.69
C LEU A 30 -5.79 -5.95 -5.66
N LYS A 31 -6.55 -5.77 -6.74
CA LYS A 31 -7.91 -6.34 -6.84
C LYS A 31 -7.92 -7.87 -6.78
N ALA A 32 -6.82 -8.51 -7.18
CA ALA A 32 -6.69 -9.96 -7.15
C ALA A 32 -6.37 -10.52 -5.77
N ILE A 33 -6.09 -9.68 -4.78
CA ILE A 33 -5.75 -10.12 -3.42
C ILE A 33 -7.03 -10.45 -2.66
N ALA A 34 -7.16 -11.71 -2.25
CA ALA A 34 -8.30 -12.16 -1.46
C ALA A 34 -8.31 -11.49 -0.07
N GLY A 35 -9.47 -10.97 0.33
CA GLY A 35 -9.66 -10.34 1.64
C GLY A 35 -9.21 -8.88 1.73
N LEU A 36 -8.57 -8.34 0.70
CA LEU A 36 -8.25 -6.92 0.63
C LEU A 36 -9.51 -6.15 0.22
N GLU A 37 -10.00 -5.29 1.13
CA GLU A 37 -11.25 -4.58 0.94
C GLU A 37 -11.07 -3.19 0.35
N SER A 38 -10.03 -2.48 0.76
CA SER A 38 -9.74 -1.14 0.24
C SER A 38 -8.27 -0.78 0.42
N VAL A 39 -7.80 0.09 -0.46
CA VAL A 39 -6.46 0.70 -0.37
C VAL A 39 -6.60 2.17 -0.69
N GLU A 40 -6.06 3.00 0.17
CA GLU A 40 -5.95 4.43 -0.08
C GLU A 40 -4.52 4.85 0.14
N GLU A 41 -4.04 5.77 -0.69
CA GLU A 41 -2.72 6.35 -0.55
C GLU A 41 -2.83 7.85 -0.39
N CYS A 42 -2.16 8.37 0.65
CA CYS A 42 -2.17 9.79 0.99
C CYS A 42 -0.76 10.37 0.84
N ARG A 43 -0.67 11.56 0.26
CA ARG A 43 0.55 12.35 0.31
C ARG A 43 0.54 13.11 1.64
N ILE A 44 1.43 12.74 2.55
CA ILE A 44 1.48 13.32 3.91
C ILE A 44 2.56 14.39 4.07
N GLY A 45 3.30 14.68 3.01
CA GLY A 45 4.34 15.69 2.96
C GLY A 45 5.05 15.61 1.63
N GLU A 46 5.95 16.54 1.35
CA GLU A 46 6.73 16.49 0.13
C GLU A 46 7.60 15.23 0.08
N GLY A 47 7.41 14.40 -0.94
CA GLY A 47 8.12 13.13 -1.08
C GLY A 47 7.78 12.10 -0.01
N GLN A 48 6.65 12.24 0.69
CA GLN A 48 6.20 11.33 1.74
C GLN A 48 4.80 10.83 1.49
N ALA A 49 4.61 9.53 1.56
CA ALA A 49 3.32 8.90 1.34
C ALA A 49 2.94 7.94 2.48
N MET A 50 1.65 7.78 2.67
CA MET A 50 1.08 6.78 3.58
C MET A 50 0.04 5.97 2.83
N ILE A 51 0.15 4.65 2.92
CA ILE A 51 -0.83 3.72 2.36
C ILE A 51 -1.63 3.13 3.50
N ILE A 52 -2.96 3.13 3.35
CA ILE A 52 -3.87 2.52 4.30
C ILE A 52 -4.57 1.38 3.58
N ALA A 53 -4.25 0.14 3.96
CA ALA A 53 -4.85 -1.06 3.39
C ALA A 53 -5.77 -1.71 4.43
N ARG A 54 -7.00 -1.99 4.02
CA ARG A 54 -8.01 -2.61 4.88
C ARG A 54 -8.25 -4.04 4.41
N TYR A 55 -8.09 -4.99 5.34
CA TYR A 55 -8.33 -6.41 5.12
C TYR A 55 -9.52 -6.89 5.95
N ASP A 56 -10.18 -7.95 5.51
CA ASP A 56 -11.28 -8.57 6.27
C ASP A 56 -10.78 -9.23 7.57
N SER A 57 -9.52 -9.67 7.61
CA SER A 57 -8.92 -10.33 8.76
C SER A 57 -7.39 -10.23 8.74
N GLU A 58 -6.77 -10.48 9.89
CA GLU A 58 -5.32 -10.62 9.99
C GLU A 58 -4.80 -11.76 9.11
N ALA A 59 -5.53 -12.87 9.06
CA ALA A 59 -5.17 -14.02 8.25
C ALA A 59 -5.06 -13.65 6.76
N SER A 60 -6.01 -12.86 6.25
CA SER A 60 -5.96 -12.36 4.86
C SER A 60 -4.77 -11.47 4.62
N ALA A 61 -4.45 -10.57 5.56
CA ALA A 61 -3.29 -9.69 5.46
C ALA A 61 -1.98 -10.49 5.44
N THR A 62 -1.87 -11.50 6.29
CA THR A 62 -0.71 -12.40 6.33
C THR A 62 -0.57 -13.18 5.02
N ALA A 63 -1.66 -13.72 4.50
CA ALA A 63 -1.65 -14.46 3.24
C ALA A 63 -1.28 -13.58 2.04
N ALA A 64 -1.59 -12.28 2.09
CA ALA A 64 -1.29 -11.33 1.02
C ALA A 64 0.17 -10.85 1.02
N GLN A 65 0.94 -11.09 2.07
CA GLN A 65 2.24 -10.46 2.29
C GLN A 65 3.22 -10.67 1.14
N GLU A 66 3.33 -11.87 0.59
CA GLU A 66 4.24 -12.14 -0.53
C GLU A 66 3.85 -11.35 -1.77
N LYS A 67 2.57 -11.27 -2.09
CA LYS A 67 2.06 -10.49 -3.23
C LYS A 67 2.32 -9.00 -3.05
N ILE A 68 2.12 -8.50 -1.83
CA ILE A 68 2.38 -7.09 -1.51
C ILE A 68 3.88 -6.77 -1.65
N GLN A 69 4.77 -7.67 -1.25
CA GLN A 69 6.21 -7.48 -1.43
C GLN A 69 6.60 -7.38 -2.91
N VAL A 70 5.97 -8.19 -3.77
CA VAL A 70 6.20 -8.11 -5.21
C VAL A 70 5.73 -6.77 -5.75
N ILE A 71 4.57 -6.29 -5.32
CA ILE A 71 4.04 -4.97 -5.73
C ILE A 71 4.99 -3.85 -5.30
N PHE A 72 5.49 -3.86 -4.07
CA PHE A 72 6.49 -2.90 -3.63
C PHE A 72 7.76 -2.97 -4.46
N GLY A 73 8.20 -4.18 -4.83
CA GLY A 73 9.34 -4.37 -5.73
C GLY A 73 9.12 -3.71 -7.08
N ASP A 74 7.91 -3.81 -7.64
CA ASP A 74 7.55 -3.18 -8.90
C ASP A 74 7.54 -1.65 -8.82
N MET A 75 7.32 -1.10 -7.63
CA MET A 75 7.28 0.35 -7.38
C MET A 75 8.59 0.90 -6.81
N ALA A 76 9.59 0.05 -6.57
CA ALA A 76 10.85 0.43 -5.91
C ALA A 76 11.60 1.55 -6.61
N GLU A 77 11.50 1.66 -7.93
CA GLU A 77 12.17 2.72 -8.70
C GLU A 77 11.70 4.13 -8.32
N PHE A 78 10.49 4.24 -7.76
CA PHE A 78 9.93 5.53 -7.33
C PHE A 78 10.20 5.82 -5.85
N MET A 79 10.70 4.85 -5.10
CA MET A 79 10.87 4.97 -3.65
C MET A 79 12.26 5.50 -3.29
N THR A 80 12.31 6.40 -2.33
CA THR A 80 13.54 6.97 -1.80
C THR A 80 13.94 6.44 -0.44
N SER A 81 13.06 5.67 0.21
CA SER A 81 13.33 5.03 1.49
C SER A 81 12.59 3.70 1.60
N GLN A 82 13.03 2.85 2.52
CA GLN A 82 12.35 1.59 2.81
C GLN A 82 10.98 1.86 3.43
N PRO A 83 9.97 1.05 3.08
CA PRO A 83 8.65 1.18 3.70
C PRO A 83 8.70 0.81 5.19
N GLU A 84 8.03 1.61 6.00
CA GLU A 84 7.78 1.32 7.41
C GLU A 84 6.33 0.85 7.55
N ILE A 85 6.14 -0.36 8.08
CA ILE A 85 4.84 -1.02 8.11
C ILE A 85 4.39 -1.22 9.56
N LYS A 86 3.16 -0.79 9.86
CA LYS A 86 2.48 -1.07 11.13
C LYS A 86 1.10 -1.61 10.82
N SER A 87 0.60 -2.53 11.63
CA SER A 87 -0.71 -3.13 11.40
C SER A 87 -1.36 -3.54 12.71
N GLY A 88 -2.69 -3.67 12.68
CA GLY A 88 -3.45 -4.04 13.85
C GLY A 88 -4.92 -4.21 13.56
N ASP A 89 -5.63 -4.76 14.54
CA ASP A 89 -7.08 -4.92 14.46
C ASP A 89 -7.78 -3.58 14.65
N VAL A 90 -8.89 -3.42 13.94
CA VAL A 90 -9.79 -2.28 14.17
C VAL A 90 -10.50 -2.51 15.49
N ILE A 91 -10.34 -1.58 16.43
CA ILE A 91 -10.92 -1.69 17.77
C ILE A 91 -12.10 -0.75 17.99
N TRP A 92 -12.35 0.18 17.08
CA TRP A 92 -13.48 1.10 17.15
C TRP A 92 -13.82 1.65 15.78
N THR A 93 -15.11 1.73 15.47
CA THR A 93 -15.62 2.30 14.22
C THR A 93 -16.78 3.24 14.56
N LEU A 94 -16.80 4.39 13.91
CA LEU A 94 -17.88 5.36 14.06
C LEU A 94 -19.20 4.81 13.49
#